data_7b3e0209075313edce944ef151394dcb
#
_entry.id   7b3e0209075313edce944ef151394dcb
#
_cell.length_a   1.000
_cell.length_b   1.000
_cell.length_c   1.000
_cell.angle_alpha   90.00
_cell.angle_beta   90.00
_cell.angle_gamma   90.00
#
_symmetry.space_group_name_H-M   'P 1'
#
loop_
_entity.id
_entity.type
_entity.pdbx_description
1 polymer ?
#
loop_
_entity_poly.entity_id
_entity_poly.type
_entity_poly.pdbx_seq_one_letter_code
_entity_poly.pdbx_strand_id
1 'polypeptide(L)'
;SHLGRVSGWGWGLGYVGGLAALVLCLVGFVQAPTPWFGVGTEAAANIRATALLVALWYGVFCLPLFWFVPDLPSRGRGLASAARDGLAALSKTIRQARRHENIIRFLIARMLYIDGLGTLFAFGGIYAAGSFGMTLADVIKFGIALNVTAGLGAAGFAWMDDRIGAKPVIVVSLVAMIGFGTAMLVVESVLWFWISGLALGIFVGPAQAASRSLMARLAPAEMRTAMFGLY
;
A
#
# COMPACT_ATOMS: atom_id res chain seq x y z
N SER A 1 -6.23 22.71 5.85
CA SER A 1 -5.05 21.85 6.10
C SER A 1 -4.69 21.18 4.79
N HIS A 2 -3.40 21.06 4.49
CA HIS A 2 -2.91 20.40 3.26
C HIS A 2 -2.60 18.91 3.48
N LEU A 3 -3.21 18.29 4.51
CA LEU A 3 -2.93 16.90 4.90
C LEU A 3 -3.27 15.90 3.80
N GLY A 4 -4.40 16.10 3.11
CA GLY A 4 -4.83 15.25 2.00
C GLY A 4 -3.83 15.28 0.85
N ARG A 5 -3.39 16.48 0.46
CA ARG A 5 -2.38 16.66 -0.60
C ARG A 5 -1.05 16.02 -0.23
N VAL A 6 -0.53 16.26 0.96
CA VAL A 6 0.75 15.67 1.41
C VAL A 6 0.65 14.14 1.46
N SER A 7 -0.45 13.60 1.98
CA SER A 7 -0.67 12.16 2.04
C SER A 7 -0.81 11.55 0.63
N GLY A 8 -1.63 12.15 -0.23
CA GLY A 8 -1.86 11.67 -1.60
C GLY A 8 -0.60 11.71 -2.47
N TRP A 9 0.16 12.80 -2.42
CA TRP A 9 1.44 12.90 -3.14
C TRP A 9 2.48 11.92 -2.62
N GLY A 10 2.56 11.72 -1.28
CA GLY A 10 3.45 10.73 -0.69
C GLY A 10 3.12 9.31 -1.16
N TRP A 11 1.85 8.96 -1.23
CA TRP A 11 1.40 7.68 -1.80
C TRP A 11 1.68 7.57 -3.29
N GLY A 12 1.40 8.63 -4.07
CA GLY A 12 1.71 8.69 -5.50
C GLY A 12 3.18 8.43 -5.80
N LEU A 13 4.10 9.08 -5.06
CA LEU A 13 5.54 8.82 -5.17
C LEU A 13 5.92 7.39 -4.80
N GLY A 14 5.27 6.81 -3.78
CA GLY A 14 5.45 5.40 -3.42
C GLY A 14 5.07 4.45 -4.56
N TYR A 15 3.99 4.74 -5.27
CA TYR A 15 3.61 3.98 -6.46
C TYR A 15 4.62 4.11 -7.61
N VAL A 16 5.22 5.29 -7.81
CA VAL A 16 6.31 5.47 -8.80
C VAL A 16 7.50 4.57 -8.46
N GLY A 17 7.91 4.52 -7.18
CA GLY A 17 8.99 3.64 -6.74
C GLY A 17 8.66 2.15 -6.95
N GLY A 18 7.44 1.73 -6.58
CA GLY A 18 6.96 0.36 -6.79
C GLY A 18 6.89 0.00 -8.27
N LEU A 19 6.41 0.94 -9.13
CA LEU A 19 6.37 0.76 -10.57
C LEU A 19 7.77 0.57 -11.16
N ALA A 20 8.73 1.39 -10.77
CA ALA A 20 10.11 1.28 -11.24
C ALA A 20 10.69 -0.11 -10.88
N ALA A 21 10.50 -0.58 -9.64
CA ALA A 21 10.94 -1.90 -9.21
C ALA A 21 10.29 -3.03 -10.03
N LEU A 22 8.98 -2.97 -10.28
CA LEU A 22 8.25 -3.96 -11.09
C LEU A 22 8.74 -3.99 -12.53
N VAL A 23 8.96 -2.83 -13.16
CA VAL A 23 9.50 -2.73 -14.52
C VAL A 23 10.90 -3.32 -14.59
N LEU A 24 11.77 -3.01 -13.63
CA LEU A 24 13.13 -3.58 -13.57
C LEU A 24 13.09 -5.10 -13.40
N CYS A 25 12.21 -5.64 -12.55
CA CYS A 25 12.01 -7.08 -12.40
C CYS A 25 11.55 -7.71 -13.72
N LEU A 26 10.57 -7.11 -14.38
CA LEU A 26 10.00 -7.63 -15.62
C LEU A 26 11.03 -7.64 -16.74
N VAL A 27 11.65 -6.50 -17.02
CA VAL A 27 12.56 -6.32 -18.16
C VAL A 27 13.93 -6.99 -17.89
N GLY A 28 14.42 -6.89 -16.66
CA GLY A 28 15.76 -7.39 -16.33
C GLY A 28 15.84 -8.88 -16.08
N PHE A 29 14.76 -9.50 -15.62
CA PHE A 29 14.80 -10.89 -15.15
C PHE A 29 13.72 -11.80 -15.76
N VAL A 30 12.46 -11.33 -15.83
CA VAL A 30 11.34 -12.21 -16.22
C VAL A 30 11.21 -12.35 -17.72
N GLN A 31 11.31 -11.25 -18.48
CA GLN A 31 11.17 -11.22 -19.94
C GLN A 31 12.53 -11.15 -20.68
N ALA A 32 13.64 -10.99 -19.96
CA ALA A 32 14.94 -10.90 -20.59
C ALA A 32 15.32 -12.23 -21.26
N PRO A 33 15.69 -12.24 -22.55
CA PRO A 33 16.25 -13.44 -23.20
C PRO A 33 17.50 -13.95 -22.49
N THR A 34 18.32 -13.04 -22.01
CA THR A 34 19.47 -13.27 -21.12
C THR A 34 19.26 -12.43 -19.86
N PRO A 35 18.81 -13.04 -18.75
CA PRO A 35 18.62 -12.29 -17.50
C PRO A 35 19.91 -11.59 -17.04
N TRP A 36 19.75 -10.43 -16.40
CA TRP A 36 20.87 -9.64 -15.91
C TRP A 36 21.76 -10.45 -14.97
N PHE A 37 23.04 -10.07 -14.92
CA PHE A 37 24.07 -10.70 -14.10
C PHE A 37 24.34 -12.18 -14.43
N GLY A 38 23.97 -12.65 -15.64
CA GLY A 38 24.21 -14.05 -16.04
C GLY A 38 23.38 -15.07 -15.25
N VAL A 39 22.29 -14.64 -14.62
CA VAL A 39 21.40 -15.55 -13.89
C VAL A 39 20.68 -16.45 -14.89
N GLY A 40 20.85 -17.78 -14.76
CA GLY A 40 20.16 -18.76 -15.59
C GLY A 40 18.65 -18.78 -15.35
N THR A 41 17.92 -19.47 -16.24
CA THR A 41 16.47 -19.70 -16.10
C THR A 41 16.15 -21.03 -15.39
N GLU A 42 17.16 -21.85 -15.10
CA GLU A 42 17.00 -23.15 -14.44
C GLU A 42 16.39 -22.99 -13.05
N ALA A 43 15.46 -23.86 -12.69
CA ALA A 43 14.72 -23.82 -11.43
C ALA A 43 14.15 -22.44 -11.09
N ALA A 44 13.74 -21.65 -12.10
CA ALA A 44 13.24 -20.29 -11.95
C ALA A 44 14.23 -19.34 -11.24
N ALA A 45 15.54 -19.52 -11.45
CA ALA A 45 16.58 -18.70 -10.80
C ALA A 45 16.41 -17.21 -11.14
N ASN A 46 16.05 -16.88 -12.39
CA ASN A 46 15.74 -15.51 -12.82
C ASN A 46 14.56 -14.89 -12.05
N ILE A 47 13.53 -15.67 -11.73
CA ILE A 47 12.39 -15.19 -10.91
C ILE A 47 12.85 -15.01 -9.45
N ARG A 48 13.63 -15.95 -8.92
CA ARG A 48 14.16 -15.84 -7.55
C ARG A 48 15.10 -14.64 -7.40
N ALA A 49 15.86 -14.28 -8.45
CA ALA A 49 16.74 -13.11 -8.44
C ALA A 49 15.97 -11.79 -8.28
N THR A 50 14.69 -11.73 -8.65
CA THR A 50 13.86 -10.52 -8.41
C THR A 50 13.73 -10.21 -6.92
N ALA A 51 13.73 -11.23 -6.03
CA ALA A 51 13.71 -11.01 -4.59
C ALA A 51 14.98 -10.30 -4.09
N LEU A 52 16.15 -10.61 -4.67
CA LEU A 52 17.40 -9.93 -4.35
C LEU A 52 17.39 -8.47 -4.84
N LEU A 53 16.84 -8.23 -6.04
CA LEU A 53 16.65 -6.87 -6.55
C LEU A 53 15.75 -6.06 -5.60
N VAL A 54 14.64 -6.63 -5.15
CA VAL A 54 13.71 -5.95 -4.22
C VAL A 54 14.37 -5.67 -2.88
N ALA A 55 15.17 -6.62 -2.35
CA ALA A 55 15.91 -6.42 -1.11
C ALA A 55 16.95 -5.28 -1.24
N LEU A 56 17.70 -5.25 -2.36
CA LEU A 56 18.62 -4.16 -2.64
C LEU A 56 17.91 -2.82 -2.80
N TRP A 57 16.81 -2.79 -3.56
CA TRP A 57 15.96 -1.62 -3.76
C TRP A 57 15.50 -1.04 -2.43
N TYR A 58 14.93 -1.89 -1.57
CA TYR A 58 14.51 -1.49 -0.24
C TYR A 58 15.67 -0.96 0.60
N GLY A 59 16.82 -1.67 0.61
CA GLY A 59 18.02 -1.24 1.33
C GLY A 59 18.50 0.14 0.91
N VAL A 60 18.67 0.38 -0.39
CA VAL A 60 19.12 1.67 -0.93
C VAL A 60 18.18 2.82 -0.57
N PHE A 61 16.87 2.62 -0.75
CA PHE A 61 15.87 3.66 -0.47
C PHE A 61 15.58 3.85 1.03
N CYS A 62 16.03 2.93 1.89
CA CYS A 62 16.04 3.14 3.35
C CYS A 62 17.19 4.03 3.83
N LEU A 63 18.32 4.11 3.11
CA LEU A 63 19.51 4.88 3.54
C LEU A 63 19.20 6.36 3.87
N PRO A 64 18.42 7.09 3.07
CA PRO A 64 18.06 8.47 3.38
C PRO A 64 17.40 8.66 4.75
N LEU A 65 16.63 7.64 5.22
CA LEU A 65 16.02 7.68 6.54
C LEU A 65 17.08 7.79 7.63
N PHE A 66 18.17 7.01 7.53
CA PHE A 66 19.24 7.01 8.52
C PHE A 66 20.12 8.27 8.43
N TRP A 67 20.26 8.89 7.26
CA TRP A 67 21.11 10.06 7.08
C TRP A 67 20.40 11.37 7.39
N PHE A 68 19.11 11.48 7.09
CA PHE A 68 18.40 12.76 7.13
C PHE A 68 17.40 12.87 8.27
N VAL A 69 16.99 11.75 8.90
CA VAL A 69 16.06 11.79 10.01
C VAL A 69 16.83 11.73 11.33
N PRO A 70 16.81 12.80 12.14
CA PRO A 70 17.49 12.80 13.42
C PRO A 70 16.85 11.81 14.38
N ASP A 71 17.67 11.01 15.06
CA ASP A 71 17.22 10.13 16.12
C ASP A 71 16.81 10.91 17.35
N LEU A 72 15.78 10.43 18.05
CA LEU A 72 15.45 10.89 19.37
C LEU A 72 16.57 10.47 20.35
N PRO A 73 16.96 11.34 21.31
CA PRO A 73 18.02 11.01 22.25
C PRO A 73 17.72 9.69 22.98
N SER A 74 18.68 8.78 22.89
CA SER A 74 18.58 7.48 23.57
C SER A 74 18.46 7.70 25.08
N ARG A 75 17.49 7.05 25.69
CA ARG A 75 17.28 7.11 27.17
C ARG A 75 18.21 6.16 27.93
N GLY A 76 19.18 5.51 27.27
CA GLY A 76 20.17 4.63 27.92
C GLY A 76 19.59 3.40 28.64
N ARG A 77 18.33 3.02 28.32
CA ARG A 77 17.64 1.89 28.96
C ARG A 77 17.98 0.58 28.27
N GLY A 78 18.12 -0.49 29.05
CA GLY A 78 18.32 -1.84 28.49
C GLY A 78 17.11 -2.29 27.65
N LEU A 79 17.36 -3.19 26.70
CA LEU A 79 16.37 -3.68 25.72
C LEU A 79 15.10 -4.22 26.39
N ALA A 80 15.25 -4.97 27.49
CA ALA A 80 14.13 -5.55 28.24
C ALA A 80 13.24 -4.47 28.89
N SER A 81 13.85 -3.42 29.46
CA SER A 81 13.09 -2.30 30.03
C SER A 81 12.39 -1.50 28.94
N ALA A 82 13.05 -1.27 27.81
CA ALA A 82 12.45 -0.57 26.66
C ALA A 82 11.25 -1.35 26.09
N ALA A 83 11.33 -2.69 25.98
CA ALA A 83 10.22 -3.52 25.56
C ALA A 83 9.04 -3.48 26.53
N ARG A 84 9.31 -3.56 27.84
CA ARG A 84 8.27 -3.46 28.87
C ARG A 84 7.57 -2.09 28.86
N ASP A 85 8.35 -1.01 28.76
CA ASP A 85 7.82 0.36 28.67
C ASP A 85 7.01 0.55 27.38
N GLY A 86 7.46 -0.04 26.27
CA GLY A 86 6.73 -0.05 24.99
C GLY A 86 5.37 -0.75 25.09
N LEU A 87 5.33 -1.93 25.71
CA LEU A 87 4.07 -2.65 25.96
C LEU A 87 3.12 -1.89 26.88
N ALA A 88 3.66 -1.29 27.93
CA ALA A 88 2.88 -0.44 28.84
C ALA A 88 2.33 0.80 28.12
N ALA A 89 3.15 1.46 27.28
CA ALA A 89 2.74 2.58 26.46
C ALA A 89 1.65 2.17 25.46
N LEU A 90 1.79 1.03 24.80
CA LEU A 90 0.78 0.48 23.87
C LEU A 90 -0.55 0.22 24.58
N SER A 91 -0.52 -0.45 25.74
CA SER A 91 -1.71 -0.70 26.56
C SER A 91 -2.39 0.60 26.99
N LYS A 92 -1.61 1.61 27.39
CA LYS A 92 -2.11 2.95 27.72
C LYS A 92 -2.76 3.60 26.49
N THR A 93 -2.11 3.52 25.32
CA THR A 93 -2.63 4.09 24.06
C THR A 93 -3.95 3.44 23.67
N ILE A 94 -4.05 2.11 23.75
CA ILE A 94 -5.30 1.36 23.46
C ILE A 94 -6.42 1.81 24.43
N ARG A 95 -6.10 1.93 25.73
CA ARG A 95 -7.07 2.39 26.74
C ARG A 95 -7.54 3.81 26.49
N GLN A 96 -6.64 4.69 26.06
CA GLN A 96 -6.96 6.07 25.71
C GLN A 96 -7.76 6.13 24.39
N ALA A 97 -7.36 5.37 23.39
CA ALA A 97 -8.09 5.28 22.11
C ALA A 97 -9.55 4.84 22.30
N ARG A 98 -9.79 3.89 23.24
CA ARG A 98 -11.15 3.44 23.59
C ARG A 98 -12.08 4.54 24.11
N ARG A 99 -11.53 5.65 24.60
CA ARG A 99 -12.33 6.83 25.01
C ARG A 99 -12.79 7.67 23.80
N HIS A 100 -12.22 7.45 22.63
CA HIS A 100 -12.52 8.16 21.40
C HIS A 100 -13.24 7.20 20.42
N GLU A 101 -14.54 7.09 20.55
CA GLU A 101 -15.37 6.14 19.80
C GLU A 101 -15.12 6.21 18.28
N ASN A 102 -15.00 7.40 17.72
CA ASN A 102 -14.75 7.60 16.28
C ASN A 102 -13.39 7.04 15.84
N ILE A 103 -12.37 7.09 16.70
CA ILE A 103 -11.04 6.51 16.39
C ILE A 103 -11.16 4.99 16.36
N ILE A 104 -11.80 4.39 17.36
CA ILE A 104 -11.98 2.92 17.41
C ILE A 104 -12.79 2.42 16.21
N ARG A 105 -13.92 3.06 15.92
CA ARG A 105 -14.75 2.72 14.75
C ARG A 105 -13.94 2.78 13.45
N PHE A 106 -13.15 3.84 13.30
CA PHE A 106 -12.29 4.00 12.14
C PHE A 106 -11.19 2.93 12.06
N LEU A 107 -10.50 2.62 13.17
CA LEU A 107 -9.45 1.60 13.20
C LEU A 107 -10.00 0.22 12.85
N ILE A 108 -11.17 -0.16 13.39
CA ILE A 108 -11.82 -1.43 13.05
C ILE A 108 -12.21 -1.47 11.57
N ALA A 109 -12.86 -0.42 11.07
CA ALA A 109 -13.23 -0.34 9.65
C ALA A 109 -11.99 -0.43 8.75
N ARG A 110 -10.91 0.26 9.13
CA ARG A 110 -9.65 0.20 8.40
C ARG A 110 -9.03 -1.20 8.41
N MET A 111 -8.98 -1.85 9.56
CA MET A 111 -8.47 -3.22 9.68
C MET A 111 -9.18 -4.15 8.70
N LEU A 112 -10.52 -4.09 8.68
CA LEU A 112 -11.34 -4.95 7.80
C LEU A 112 -11.07 -4.67 6.31
N TYR A 113 -11.07 -3.40 5.88
CA TYR A 113 -10.89 -3.13 4.46
C TYR A 113 -9.44 -3.30 3.99
N ILE A 114 -8.44 -3.07 4.84
CA ILE A 114 -7.03 -3.32 4.50
C ILE A 114 -6.76 -4.82 4.36
N ASP A 115 -7.36 -5.64 5.20
CA ASP A 115 -7.29 -7.10 5.08
C ASP A 115 -7.94 -7.56 3.76
N GLY A 116 -9.10 -7.02 3.44
CA GLY A 116 -9.75 -7.25 2.14
C GLY A 116 -8.88 -6.82 0.94
N LEU A 117 -8.21 -5.66 1.02
CA LEU A 117 -7.27 -5.22 -0.02
C LEU A 117 -6.05 -6.16 -0.11
N GLY A 118 -5.49 -6.56 1.03
CA GLY A 118 -4.37 -7.52 1.07
C GLY A 118 -4.75 -8.83 0.37
N THR A 119 -5.93 -9.35 0.66
CA THR A 119 -6.49 -10.54 0.02
C THR A 119 -6.67 -10.33 -1.49
N LEU A 120 -7.24 -9.21 -1.90
CA LEU A 120 -7.42 -8.88 -3.32
C LEU A 120 -6.09 -8.88 -4.08
N PHE A 121 -5.05 -8.28 -3.53
CA PHE A 121 -3.73 -8.26 -4.15
C PHE A 121 -3.02 -9.63 -4.12
N ALA A 122 -3.15 -10.38 -3.03
CA ALA A 122 -2.54 -11.70 -2.90
C ALA A 122 -3.16 -12.71 -3.88
N PHE A 123 -4.49 -12.72 -4.00
CA PHE A 123 -5.21 -13.70 -4.81
C PHE A 123 -5.54 -13.20 -6.23
N GLY A 124 -5.51 -11.90 -6.48
CA GLY A 124 -5.85 -11.32 -7.79
C GLY A 124 -5.00 -11.86 -8.93
N GLY A 125 -3.69 -12.04 -8.72
CA GLY A 125 -2.79 -12.64 -9.71
C GLY A 125 -3.07 -14.12 -9.93
N ILE A 126 -3.38 -14.88 -8.88
CA ILE A 126 -3.74 -16.31 -8.95
C ILE A 126 -5.06 -16.46 -9.70
N TYR A 127 -6.04 -15.62 -9.43
CA TYR A 127 -7.32 -15.60 -10.11
C TYR A 127 -7.17 -15.26 -11.61
N ALA A 128 -6.36 -14.24 -11.94
CA ALA A 128 -6.07 -13.87 -13.32
C ALA A 128 -5.41 -15.01 -14.10
N ALA A 129 -4.45 -15.72 -13.51
CA ALA A 129 -3.81 -16.86 -14.13
C ALA A 129 -4.75 -18.07 -14.26
N GLY A 130 -5.50 -18.39 -13.19
CA GLY A 130 -6.36 -19.57 -13.16
C GLY A 130 -7.64 -19.44 -14.00
N SER A 131 -8.31 -18.29 -13.96
CA SER A 131 -9.59 -18.07 -14.62
C SER A 131 -9.46 -17.56 -16.05
N PHE A 132 -8.40 -16.79 -16.35
CA PHE A 132 -8.19 -16.15 -17.66
C PHE A 132 -6.96 -16.67 -18.41
N GLY A 133 -6.23 -17.64 -17.84
CA GLY A 133 -5.03 -18.21 -18.47
C GLY A 133 -3.90 -17.21 -18.67
N MET A 134 -3.86 -16.12 -17.87
CA MET A 134 -2.82 -15.10 -17.98
C MET A 134 -1.46 -15.66 -17.59
N THR A 135 -0.44 -15.38 -18.39
CA THR A 135 0.94 -15.72 -18.09
C THR A 135 1.46 -14.89 -16.91
N LEU A 136 2.56 -15.34 -16.27
CA LEU A 136 3.22 -14.55 -15.22
C LEU A 136 3.58 -13.13 -15.71
N ALA A 137 4.06 -13.02 -16.95
CA ALA A 137 4.38 -11.73 -17.56
C ALA A 137 3.12 -10.84 -17.70
N ASP A 138 1.97 -11.40 -18.05
CA ASP A 138 0.71 -10.63 -18.18
C ASP A 138 0.19 -10.20 -16.80
N VAL A 139 0.31 -11.06 -15.78
CA VAL A 139 -0.03 -10.70 -14.39
C VAL A 139 0.86 -9.56 -13.89
N ILE A 140 2.17 -9.57 -14.20
CA ILE A 140 3.07 -8.48 -13.82
C ILE A 140 2.71 -7.19 -14.58
N LYS A 141 2.43 -7.26 -15.88
CA LYS A 141 1.96 -6.08 -16.68
C LYS A 141 0.68 -5.50 -16.09
N PHE A 142 -0.27 -6.38 -15.73
CA PHE A 142 -1.50 -5.96 -15.05
C PHE A 142 -1.21 -5.28 -13.71
N GLY A 143 -0.31 -5.83 -12.90
CA GLY A 143 0.15 -5.23 -11.66
C GLY A 143 0.81 -3.86 -11.85
N ILE A 144 1.62 -3.71 -12.91
CA ILE A 144 2.21 -2.41 -13.31
C ILE A 144 1.10 -1.41 -13.64
N ALA A 145 0.14 -1.79 -14.47
CA ALA A 145 -0.97 -0.92 -14.86
C ALA A 145 -1.85 -0.54 -13.65
N LEU A 146 -2.10 -1.47 -12.72
CA LEU A 146 -2.77 -1.20 -11.44
C LEU A 146 -2.02 -0.18 -10.58
N ASN A 147 -0.69 -0.28 -10.50
CA ASN A 147 0.11 0.69 -9.75
C ASN A 147 0.05 2.09 -10.38
N VAL A 148 0.04 2.18 -11.72
CA VAL A 148 -0.12 3.46 -12.42
C VAL A 148 -1.48 4.08 -12.09
N THR A 149 -2.57 3.32 -12.23
CA THR A 149 -3.92 3.84 -11.93
C THR A 149 -4.09 4.20 -10.46
N ALA A 150 -3.53 3.42 -9.53
CA ALA A 150 -3.56 3.71 -8.11
C ALA A 150 -2.78 4.98 -7.76
N GLY A 151 -1.61 5.19 -8.37
CA GLY A 151 -0.81 6.40 -8.21
C GLY A 151 -1.53 7.65 -8.74
N LEU A 152 -2.11 7.56 -9.95
CA LEU A 152 -2.92 8.63 -10.55
C LEU A 152 -4.16 8.93 -9.68
N GLY A 153 -4.83 7.89 -9.19
CA GLY A 153 -5.95 8.02 -8.28
C GLY A 153 -5.55 8.73 -6.99
N ALA A 154 -4.45 8.31 -6.34
CA ALA A 154 -3.96 8.93 -5.11
C ALA A 154 -3.67 10.42 -5.31
N ALA A 155 -3.01 10.79 -6.40
CA ALA A 155 -2.70 12.18 -6.74
C ALA A 155 -3.97 12.97 -7.07
N GLY A 156 -4.86 12.43 -7.91
CA GLY A 156 -6.08 13.12 -8.35
C GLY A 156 -7.07 13.39 -7.22
N PHE A 157 -7.29 12.41 -6.35
CA PHE A 157 -8.22 12.54 -5.22
C PHE A 157 -7.64 13.32 -4.02
N ALA A 158 -6.34 13.66 -4.04
CA ALA A 158 -5.71 14.42 -2.97
C ALA A 158 -6.41 15.78 -2.73
N TRP A 159 -6.81 16.47 -3.80
CA TRP A 159 -7.56 17.73 -3.71
C TRP A 159 -9.00 17.51 -3.21
N MET A 160 -9.59 16.38 -3.56
CA MET A 160 -10.93 16.02 -3.09
C MET A 160 -10.95 15.80 -1.57
N ASP A 161 -9.94 15.11 -1.02
CA ASP A 161 -9.78 14.93 0.43
C ASP A 161 -9.70 16.29 1.17
N ASP A 162 -8.97 17.25 0.62
CA ASP A 162 -8.85 18.58 1.22
C ASP A 162 -10.15 19.41 1.12
N ARG A 163 -10.99 19.18 0.09
CA ARG A 163 -12.23 19.93 -0.16
C ARG A 163 -13.45 19.35 0.53
N ILE A 164 -13.70 18.06 0.38
CA ILE A 164 -14.91 17.39 0.89
C ILE A 164 -14.63 16.53 2.12
N GLY A 165 -13.35 16.37 2.50
CA GLY A 165 -12.92 15.59 3.65
C GLY A 165 -12.58 14.15 3.32
N ALA A 166 -11.80 13.52 4.20
CA ALA A 166 -11.28 12.19 4.01
C ALA A 166 -12.35 11.09 4.03
N LYS A 167 -13.35 11.20 4.92
CA LYS A 167 -14.39 10.17 5.07
C LYS A 167 -15.20 9.92 3.78
N PRO A 168 -15.74 10.94 3.08
CA PRO A 168 -16.41 10.73 1.81
C PRO A 168 -15.51 10.08 0.75
N VAL A 169 -14.24 10.50 0.66
CA VAL A 169 -13.26 9.92 -0.28
C VAL A 169 -13.07 8.43 0.00
N ILE A 170 -12.91 8.04 1.26
CA ILE A 170 -12.77 6.63 1.64
C ILE A 170 -14.02 5.84 1.25
N VAL A 171 -15.21 6.33 1.61
CA VAL A 171 -16.48 5.63 1.33
C VAL A 171 -16.70 5.45 -0.17
N VAL A 172 -16.53 6.51 -0.97
CA VAL A 172 -16.65 6.43 -2.44
C VAL A 172 -15.64 5.43 -3.01
N SER A 173 -14.41 5.47 -2.53
CA SER A 173 -13.37 4.55 -2.99
C SER A 173 -13.71 3.09 -2.66
N LEU A 174 -14.18 2.81 -1.44
CA LEU A 174 -14.56 1.45 -1.04
C LEU A 174 -15.76 0.93 -1.84
N VAL A 175 -16.79 1.75 -2.03
CA VAL A 175 -17.98 1.37 -2.83
C VAL A 175 -17.58 1.09 -4.28
N ALA A 176 -16.75 1.95 -4.88
CA ALA A 176 -16.25 1.73 -6.23
C ALA A 176 -15.41 0.44 -6.34
N MET A 177 -14.51 0.20 -5.37
CA MET A 177 -13.71 -1.03 -5.34
C MET A 177 -14.56 -2.29 -5.19
N ILE A 178 -15.62 -2.26 -4.37
CA ILE A 178 -16.58 -3.38 -4.26
C ILE A 178 -17.28 -3.59 -5.60
N GLY A 179 -17.77 -2.53 -6.25
CA GLY A 179 -18.45 -2.63 -7.54
C GLY A 179 -17.57 -3.20 -8.64
N PHE A 180 -16.37 -2.64 -8.83
CA PHE A 180 -15.43 -3.13 -9.85
C PHE A 180 -14.85 -4.50 -9.50
N GLY A 181 -14.57 -4.78 -8.22
CA GLY A 181 -14.14 -6.09 -7.77
C GLY A 181 -15.20 -7.17 -8.03
N THR A 182 -16.48 -6.87 -7.76
CA THR A 182 -17.59 -7.77 -8.11
C THR A 182 -17.70 -7.95 -9.63
N ALA A 183 -17.54 -6.86 -10.41
CA ALA A 183 -17.52 -6.96 -11.86
C ALA A 183 -16.44 -7.91 -12.37
N MET A 184 -15.22 -7.86 -11.78
CA MET A 184 -14.14 -8.78 -12.15
C MET A 184 -14.49 -10.27 -11.93
N LEU A 185 -15.38 -10.59 -11.00
CA LEU A 185 -15.78 -11.97 -10.71
C LEU A 185 -16.83 -12.52 -11.71
N VAL A 186 -17.61 -11.62 -12.35
CA VAL A 186 -18.69 -12.01 -13.27
C VAL A 186 -18.30 -11.89 -14.74
N VAL A 187 -17.22 -11.19 -15.07
CA VAL A 187 -16.78 -11.05 -16.46
C VAL A 187 -16.02 -12.30 -16.91
N GLU A 188 -16.26 -12.71 -18.16
CA GLU A 188 -15.60 -13.86 -18.78
C GLU A 188 -14.47 -13.45 -19.75
N SER A 189 -14.42 -12.19 -20.13
CA SER A 189 -13.46 -11.65 -21.08
C SER A 189 -12.25 -11.03 -20.38
N VAL A 190 -11.04 -11.37 -20.86
CA VAL A 190 -9.78 -10.76 -20.39
C VAL A 190 -9.81 -9.23 -20.51
N LEU A 191 -10.40 -8.69 -21.58
CA LEU A 191 -10.51 -7.25 -21.79
C LEU A 191 -11.33 -6.58 -20.68
N TRP A 192 -12.52 -7.13 -20.35
CA TRP A 192 -13.36 -6.59 -19.29
C TRP A 192 -12.76 -6.78 -17.90
N PHE A 193 -12.01 -7.88 -17.69
CA PHE A 193 -11.22 -8.07 -16.48
C PHE A 193 -10.19 -6.94 -16.30
N TRP A 194 -9.44 -6.61 -17.35
CA TRP A 194 -8.49 -5.50 -17.34
C TRP A 194 -9.16 -4.16 -17.08
N ILE A 195 -10.24 -3.84 -17.78
CA ILE A 195 -10.98 -2.57 -17.60
C ILE A 195 -11.47 -2.43 -16.16
N SER A 196 -12.11 -3.47 -15.62
CA SER A 196 -12.63 -3.47 -14.25
C SER A 196 -11.51 -3.36 -13.22
N GLY A 197 -10.41 -4.09 -13.43
CA GLY A 197 -9.26 -4.04 -12.55
C GLY A 197 -8.56 -2.68 -12.54
N LEU A 198 -8.35 -2.07 -13.71
CA LEU A 198 -7.75 -0.73 -13.79
C LEU A 198 -8.66 0.33 -13.17
N ALA A 199 -9.97 0.23 -13.38
CA ALA A 199 -10.94 1.10 -12.72
C ALA A 199 -10.91 0.93 -11.19
N LEU A 200 -10.84 -0.30 -10.70
CA LEU A 200 -10.63 -0.59 -9.26
C LEU A 200 -9.34 0.05 -8.75
N GLY A 201 -8.25 -0.08 -9.52
CA GLY A 201 -6.94 0.47 -9.18
C GLY A 201 -6.99 1.98 -8.87
N ILE A 202 -7.77 2.76 -9.63
CA ILE A 202 -7.92 4.21 -9.43
C ILE A 202 -8.34 4.54 -7.99
N PHE A 203 -9.11 3.69 -7.34
CA PHE A 203 -9.65 3.94 -6.00
C PHE A 203 -8.80 3.38 -4.85
N VAL A 204 -7.84 2.51 -5.13
CA VAL A 204 -6.94 1.94 -4.11
C VAL A 204 -6.08 3.01 -3.44
N GLY A 205 -5.41 3.84 -4.26
CA GLY A 205 -4.56 4.92 -3.76
C GLY A 205 -5.30 5.93 -2.89
N PRO A 206 -6.43 6.48 -3.37
CA PRO A 206 -7.26 7.40 -2.58
C PRO A 206 -7.75 6.83 -1.25
N ALA A 207 -8.22 5.58 -1.23
CA ALA A 207 -8.67 4.93 0.01
C ALA A 207 -7.56 4.92 1.08
N GLN A 208 -6.34 4.59 0.68
CA GLN A 208 -5.19 4.52 1.58
C GLN A 208 -4.69 5.91 1.99
N ALA A 209 -4.56 6.85 1.04
CA ALA A 209 -4.10 8.21 1.30
C ALA A 209 -5.06 8.98 2.20
N ALA A 210 -6.37 8.92 1.90
CA ALA A 210 -7.40 9.59 2.69
C ALA A 210 -7.54 8.96 4.10
N SER A 211 -7.30 7.67 4.25
CA SER A 211 -7.30 7.03 5.58
C SER A 211 -6.20 7.56 6.48
N ARG A 212 -5.00 7.82 5.95
CA ARG A 212 -3.93 8.47 6.72
C ARG A 212 -4.30 9.89 7.11
N SER A 213 -4.88 10.67 6.20
CA SER A 213 -5.31 12.03 6.49
C SER A 213 -6.46 12.05 7.51
N LEU A 214 -7.39 11.10 7.45
CA LEU A 214 -8.46 10.94 8.43
C LEU A 214 -7.90 10.63 9.82
N MET A 215 -6.95 9.69 9.92
CA MET A 215 -6.29 9.39 11.19
C MET A 215 -5.59 10.61 11.78
N ALA A 216 -4.87 11.38 10.94
CA ALA A 216 -4.20 12.60 11.36
C ALA A 216 -5.17 13.69 11.87
N ARG A 217 -6.40 13.71 11.34
CA ARG A 217 -7.47 14.65 11.75
C ARG A 217 -8.21 14.19 13.00
N LEU A 218 -8.41 12.87 13.18
CA LEU A 218 -9.11 12.30 14.33
C LEU A 218 -8.22 12.23 15.59
N ALA A 219 -6.92 12.04 15.42
CA ALA A 219 -6.00 11.88 16.54
C ALA A 219 -5.78 13.20 17.27
N PRO A 220 -5.97 13.24 18.61
CA PRO A 220 -5.57 14.38 19.44
C PRO A 220 -4.09 14.73 19.24
N ALA A 221 -3.74 16.01 19.26
CA ALA A 221 -2.39 16.49 18.96
C ALA A 221 -1.33 15.81 19.83
N GLU A 222 -1.61 15.65 21.12
CA GLU A 222 -0.70 15.08 22.13
C GLU A 222 -0.50 13.57 21.96
N MET A 223 -1.41 12.89 21.25
CA MET A 223 -1.40 11.44 21.09
C MET A 223 -1.22 11.01 19.62
N ARG A 224 -1.00 11.94 18.71
CA ARG A 224 -0.99 11.66 17.27
C ARG A 224 0.00 10.57 16.90
N THR A 225 1.25 10.65 17.37
CA THR A 225 2.28 9.63 17.11
C THR A 225 1.88 8.26 17.65
N ALA A 226 1.34 8.20 18.88
CA ALA A 226 0.90 6.94 19.48
C ALA A 226 -0.32 6.34 18.73
N MET A 227 -1.25 7.18 18.25
CA MET A 227 -2.40 6.72 17.46
C MET A 227 -2.00 6.21 16.09
N PHE A 228 -0.97 6.79 15.45
CA PHE A 228 -0.40 6.22 14.22
C PHE A 228 0.31 4.89 14.44
N GLY A 229 0.74 4.59 15.65
CA GLY A 229 1.24 3.27 16.02
C GLY A 229 0.16 2.19 16.11
N LEU A 230 -1.12 2.59 16.23
CA LEU A 230 -2.28 1.67 16.18
C LEU A 230 -2.88 1.56 14.77
N TYR A 231 -2.53 2.48 13.87
CA TYR A 231 -3.01 2.58 12.50
C TYR A 231 -2.29 1.62 11.56
#